data_ddc7da3721ab63f2d33dcada7ae1dbda
#
_entry.id   ddc7da3721ab63f2d33dcada7ae1dbda
#
_cell.length_a   1.000
_cell.length_b   1.000
_cell.length_c   1.000
_cell.angle_alpha   90.00
_cell.angle_beta   90.00
_cell.angle_gamma   90.00
#
_symmetry.space_group_name_H-M   'P 1'
#
loop_
_entity.id
_entity.type
_entity.pdbx_description
1 polymer ?
#
loop_
_entity_poly.entity_id
_entity_poly.type
_entity_poly.pdbx_seq_one_letter_code
_entity_poly.pdbx_strand_id
1 'polypeptide(L)'
;MKDSTKTIHIGSEPDFTKTGDVVTPLHFSSTFARKKVSEPTAGLEYSRSGNPTRLALERNLAVLEHARYAFTYSSGLAAVTNILFLLKAGDEILSVDDVYGGTRRLFTKAFEQFGIKTSFVPFSKGGELANHISEKTKMIWIETPTNP
;
A
#
# COMPACT_ATOMS: atom_id res chain seq x y z
N MET A 1 -5.05 -12.98 -20.13
CA MET A 1 -4.53 -11.71 -20.67
C MET A 1 -3.06 -11.61 -20.25
N LYS A 2 -2.15 -11.20 -21.15
CA LYS A 2 -0.72 -11.01 -20.82
C LYS A 2 -0.55 -9.79 -19.89
N ASP A 3 0.51 -9.74 -19.08
CA ASP A 3 0.71 -8.63 -18.12
C ASP A 3 0.84 -7.28 -18.81
N SER A 4 1.53 -7.21 -19.97
CA SER A 4 1.58 -6.01 -20.80
C SER A 4 0.19 -5.49 -21.23
N THR A 5 -0.76 -6.38 -21.47
CA THR A 5 -2.14 -6.00 -21.81
C THR A 5 -2.91 -5.55 -20.57
N LYS A 6 -2.70 -6.21 -19.43
CA LYS A 6 -3.31 -5.80 -18.14
C LYS A 6 -2.88 -4.39 -17.75
N THR A 7 -1.59 -4.07 -17.91
CA THR A 7 -1.03 -2.74 -17.58
C THR A 7 -1.77 -1.61 -18.30
N ILE A 8 -2.22 -1.85 -19.54
CA ILE A 8 -2.85 -0.81 -20.37
C ILE A 8 -4.36 -0.72 -20.12
N HIS A 9 -5.03 -1.85 -19.91
CA HIS A 9 -6.50 -1.91 -19.99
C HIS A 9 -7.20 -2.01 -18.64
N ILE A 10 -6.60 -2.65 -17.65
CA ILE A 10 -7.27 -2.81 -16.35
C ILE A 10 -7.40 -1.45 -15.65
N GLY A 11 -8.60 -1.17 -15.14
CA GLY A 11 -8.95 0.11 -14.52
C GLY A 11 -9.40 1.20 -15.52
N SER A 12 -9.20 0.94 -16.83
CA SER A 12 -9.65 1.82 -17.92
C SER A 12 -10.68 1.16 -18.82
N GLU A 13 -11.25 0.03 -18.40
CA GLU A 13 -12.28 -0.63 -19.19
C GLU A 13 -13.53 0.27 -19.32
N PRO A 14 -14.17 0.33 -20.50
CA PRO A 14 -15.35 1.17 -20.72
C PRO A 14 -16.47 0.94 -19.71
N ASP A 15 -16.69 -0.29 -19.27
CA ASP A 15 -17.67 -0.64 -18.26
C ASP A 15 -17.31 -0.13 -16.88
N PHE A 16 -16.00 -0.01 -16.58
CA PHE A 16 -15.51 0.55 -15.30
C PHE A 16 -15.69 2.06 -15.27
N THR A 17 -15.30 2.76 -16.32
CA THR A 17 -15.42 4.22 -16.43
C THR A 17 -16.88 4.67 -16.58
N LYS A 18 -17.74 3.83 -17.13
CA LYS A 18 -19.16 4.09 -17.46
C LYS A 18 -19.38 5.24 -18.46
N THR A 19 -18.32 5.76 -19.04
CA THR A 19 -18.33 6.87 -20.00
C THR A 19 -17.80 6.43 -21.36
N GLY A 20 -17.20 5.23 -21.44
CA GLY A 20 -16.61 4.68 -22.67
C GLY A 20 -15.25 5.30 -23.01
N ASP A 21 -14.59 5.95 -22.06
CA ASP A 21 -13.28 6.56 -22.27
C ASP A 21 -12.22 5.48 -22.55
N VAL A 22 -11.37 5.75 -23.53
CA VAL A 22 -10.23 4.87 -23.87
C VAL A 22 -9.07 5.04 -22.88
N VAL A 23 -8.98 6.21 -22.25
CA VAL A 23 -7.98 6.55 -21.24
C VAL A 23 -8.69 7.00 -19.98
N THR A 24 -8.23 6.55 -18.82
CA THR A 24 -8.83 6.94 -17.54
C THR A 24 -8.84 8.45 -17.38
N PRO A 25 -10.01 9.09 -17.21
CA PRO A 25 -10.11 10.52 -16.99
C PRO A 25 -9.52 10.93 -15.65
N LEU A 26 -8.99 12.17 -15.59
CA LEU A 26 -8.57 12.77 -14.34
C LEU A 26 -9.76 13.43 -13.65
N HIS A 27 -10.15 12.92 -12.48
CA HIS A 27 -11.23 13.47 -11.66
C HIS A 27 -10.68 14.42 -10.60
N PHE A 28 -10.89 15.72 -10.82
CA PHE A 28 -10.50 16.78 -9.89
C PHE A 28 -11.56 17.11 -8.84
N SER A 29 -12.76 16.53 -8.94
CA SER A 29 -13.83 16.76 -7.97
C SER A 29 -13.41 16.31 -6.58
N SER A 30 -13.53 17.20 -5.60
CA SER A 30 -13.31 16.87 -4.18
C SER A 30 -14.55 16.22 -3.56
N THR A 31 -15.74 16.64 -3.96
CA THR A 31 -17.03 16.18 -3.42
C THR A 31 -17.90 15.64 -4.54
N PHE A 32 -18.62 14.58 -4.27
CA PHE A 32 -19.52 13.92 -5.23
C PHE A 32 -20.97 14.10 -4.81
N ALA A 33 -21.87 14.19 -5.82
CA ALA A 33 -23.29 14.37 -5.60
C ALA A 33 -23.92 13.15 -4.89
N ARG A 34 -24.97 13.42 -4.12
CA ARG A 34 -25.80 12.42 -3.46
C ARG A 34 -27.22 12.50 -3.97
N LYS A 35 -27.91 11.36 -4.11
CA LYS A 35 -29.36 11.33 -4.36
C LYS A 35 -30.13 11.70 -3.10
N LYS A 36 -29.65 11.25 -1.94
CA LYS A 36 -30.16 11.53 -0.59
C LYS A 36 -28.97 11.63 0.37
N VAL A 37 -29.19 12.08 1.59
CA VAL A 37 -28.14 12.23 2.62
C VAL A 37 -27.30 10.97 2.80
N SER A 38 -27.92 9.81 2.80
CA SER A 38 -27.26 8.50 3.00
C SER A 38 -27.00 7.72 1.71
N GLU A 39 -27.28 8.31 0.52
CA GLU A 39 -27.22 7.58 -0.76
C GLU A 39 -26.30 8.32 -1.77
N PRO A 40 -25.01 8.01 -1.81
CA PRO A 40 -24.10 8.52 -2.81
C PRO A 40 -24.54 8.13 -4.22
N THR A 41 -24.48 9.05 -5.20
CA THR A 41 -24.94 8.78 -6.57
C THR A 41 -24.17 7.65 -7.27
N ALA A 42 -22.87 7.59 -7.05
CA ALA A 42 -21.98 6.58 -7.67
C ALA A 42 -21.16 5.79 -6.62
N GLY A 43 -21.63 5.74 -5.38
CA GLY A 43 -20.87 5.13 -4.29
C GLY A 43 -19.70 5.98 -3.79
N LEU A 44 -19.55 7.20 -4.34
CA LEU A 44 -18.48 8.14 -4.00
C LEU A 44 -19.05 9.33 -3.24
N GLU A 45 -18.34 9.79 -2.22
CA GLU A 45 -18.73 10.91 -1.38
C GLU A 45 -17.73 12.04 -1.45
N TYR A 46 -16.46 11.71 -1.25
CA TYR A 46 -15.37 12.66 -1.17
C TYR A 46 -14.07 12.02 -1.67
N SER A 47 -13.23 12.77 -2.38
CA SER A 47 -12.01 12.25 -3.03
C SER A 47 -11.01 11.63 -2.05
N ARG A 48 -10.98 12.06 -0.79
CA ARG A 48 -10.12 11.45 0.23
C ARG A 48 -10.53 10.01 0.52
N SER A 49 -11.82 9.70 0.56
CA SER A 49 -12.34 8.34 0.78
C SER A 49 -12.42 7.53 -0.51
N GLY A 50 -12.71 8.16 -1.65
CA GLY A 50 -12.79 7.51 -2.95
C GLY A 50 -12.74 8.49 -4.10
N ASN A 51 -11.86 8.24 -5.09
CA ASN A 51 -11.75 9.03 -6.31
C ASN A 51 -11.62 8.10 -7.50
N PRO A 52 -12.37 8.29 -8.61
CA PRO A 52 -12.34 7.36 -9.74
C PRO A 52 -10.95 7.15 -10.34
N THR A 53 -10.14 8.20 -10.48
CA THR A 53 -8.76 8.09 -11.00
C THR A 53 -7.89 7.23 -10.09
N ARG A 54 -7.97 7.43 -8.75
CA ARG A 54 -7.23 6.61 -7.79
C ARG A 54 -7.70 5.17 -7.79
N LEU A 55 -9.00 4.93 -7.81
CA LEU A 55 -9.57 3.58 -7.86
C LEU A 55 -9.16 2.82 -9.12
N ALA A 56 -9.06 3.50 -10.26
CA ALA A 56 -8.57 2.91 -11.50
C ALA A 56 -7.12 2.42 -11.35
N LEU A 57 -6.24 3.24 -10.76
CA LEU A 57 -4.85 2.86 -10.48
C LEU A 57 -4.76 1.70 -9.49
N GLU A 58 -5.50 1.76 -8.39
CA GLU A 58 -5.52 0.70 -7.37
C GLU A 58 -5.99 -0.63 -7.95
N ARG A 59 -7.01 -0.60 -8.80
CA ARG A 59 -7.49 -1.79 -9.51
C ARG A 59 -6.42 -2.37 -10.45
N ASN A 60 -5.74 -1.53 -11.21
CA ASN A 60 -4.69 -1.96 -12.11
C ASN A 60 -3.54 -2.62 -11.34
N LEU A 61 -3.03 -1.97 -10.30
CA LEU A 61 -1.96 -2.50 -9.46
C LEU A 61 -2.35 -3.81 -8.78
N ALA A 62 -3.55 -3.91 -8.23
CA ALA A 62 -4.02 -5.15 -7.62
C ALA A 62 -3.98 -6.33 -8.59
N VAL A 63 -4.41 -6.13 -9.84
CA VAL A 63 -4.38 -7.20 -10.85
C VAL A 63 -2.95 -7.56 -11.27
N LEU A 64 -2.06 -6.58 -11.40
CA LEU A 64 -0.66 -6.83 -11.75
C LEU A 64 0.09 -7.59 -10.66
N GLU A 65 -0.19 -7.29 -9.40
CA GLU A 65 0.41 -7.93 -8.22
C GLU A 65 -0.32 -9.22 -7.80
N HIS A 66 -1.30 -9.70 -8.60
CA HIS A 66 -2.15 -10.85 -8.25
C HIS A 66 -2.79 -10.73 -6.86
N ALA A 67 -3.06 -9.50 -6.43
CA ALA A 67 -3.64 -9.15 -5.15
C ALA A 67 -5.15 -8.92 -5.27
N ARG A 68 -5.86 -9.05 -4.16
CA ARG A 68 -7.29 -8.74 -4.09
C ARG A 68 -7.54 -7.23 -4.03
N TYR A 69 -6.63 -6.49 -3.40
CA TYR A 69 -6.73 -5.05 -3.20
C TYR A 69 -5.35 -4.41 -3.35
N ALA A 70 -5.32 -3.16 -3.79
CA ALA A 70 -4.17 -2.28 -3.69
C ALA A 70 -4.62 -0.94 -3.10
N PHE A 71 -3.74 -0.28 -2.37
CA PHE A 71 -3.96 1.04 -1.80
C PHE A 71 -2.81 1.94 -2.17
N THR A 72 -3.13 3.11 -2.72
CA THR A 72 -2.13 4.09 -3.14
C THR A 72 -1.99 5.20 -2.10
N TYR A 73 -0.78 5.67 -1.92
CA TYR A 73 -0.40 6.73 -0.98
C TYR A 73 0.41 7.81 -1.67
N SER A 74 0.51 8.97 -1.03
CA SER A 74 1.28 10.11 -1.56
C SER A 74 2.80 9.89 -1.55
N SER A 75 3.28 8.89 -0.82
CA SER A 75 4.70 8.48 -0.80
C SER A 75 4.86 7.06 -0.31
N GLY A 76 6.02 6.44 -0.61
CA GLY A 76 6.37 5.12 -0.08
C GLY A 76 6.38 5.10 1.45
N LEU A 77 6.94 6.12 2.12
CA LEU A 77 6.92 6.19 3.58
C LEU A 77 5.51 6.33 4.16
N ALA A 78 4.59 6.98 3.46
CA ALA A 78 3.18 7.00 3.88
C ALA A 78 2.56 5.60 3.83
N ALA A 79 2.87 4.81 2.79
CA ALA A 79 2.45 3.42 2.70
C ALA A 79 3.05 2.56 3.82
N VAL A 80 4.38 2.67 4.04
CA VAL A 80 5.08 1.98 5.14
C VAL A 80 4.44 2.32 6.48
N THR A 81 4.23 3.61 6.77
CA THR A 81 3.60 4.07 8.00
C THR A 81 2.22 3.43 8.21
N ASN A 82 1.43 3.34 7.15
CA ASN A 82 0.09 2.75 7.24
C ASN A 82 0.14 1.26 7.58
N ILE A 83 1.10 0.52 7.02
CA ILE A 83 1.32 -0.89 7.32
C ILE A 83 1.72 -1.07 8.79
N LEU A 84 2.55 -0.19 9.33
CA LEU A 84 3.00 -0.27 10.73
C LEU A 84 1.87 -0.10 11.75
N PHE A 85 0.78 0.58 11.40
CA PHE A 85 -0.41 0.66 12.24
C PHE A 85 -1.18 -0.67 12.40
N LEU A 86 -0.81 -1.72 11.68
CA LEU A 86 -1.30 -3.07 11.94
C LEU A 86 -0.69 -3.68 13.21
N LEU A 87 0.41 -3.11 13.71
CA LEU A 87 1.12 -3.55 14.90
C LEU A 87 0.62 -2.80 16.14
N LYS A 88 0.83 -3.40 17.29
CA LYS A 88 0.52 -2.83 18.59
C LYS A 88 1.73 -2.85 19.53
N ALA A 89 1.67 -2.12 20.62
CA ALA A 89 2.73 -2.09 21.61
C ALA A 89 3.08 -3.51 22.10
N GLY A 90 4.38 -3.83 22.10
CA GLY A 90 4.92 -5.14 22.42
C GLY A 90 5.18 -6.04 21.21
N ASP A 91 4.65 -5.71 20.04
CA ASP A 91 4.97 -6.42 18.80
C ASP A 91 6.39 -6.10 18.31
N GLU A 92 6.96 -7.02 17.55
CA GLU A 92 8.31 -6.90 16.99
C GLU A 92 8.30 -7.02 15.47
N ILE A 93 9.13 -6.18 14.83
CA ILE A 93 9.45 -6.26 13.41
C ILE A 93 10.81 -6.93 13.28
N LEU A 94 10.89 -7.97 12.46
CA LEU A 94 12.14 -8.53 11.99
C LEU A 94 12.43 -7.96 10.60
N SER A 95 13.49 -7.17 10.47
CA SER A 95 13.81 -6.46 9.23
C SER A 95 15.17 -6.88 8.69
N VAL A 96 15.32 -6.91 7.38
CA VAL A 96 16.65 -6.91 6.78
C VAL A 96 17.37 -5.61 7.18
N ASP A 97 18.69 -5.67 7.33
CA ASP A 97 19.47 -4.51 7.77
C ASP A 97 19.68 -3.46 6.67
N ASP A 98 19.67 -3.91 5.42
CA ASP A 98 19.80 -3.06 4.24
C ASP A 98 18.43 -2.58 3.75
N VAL A 99 17.84 -1.64 4.51
CA VAL A 99 16.58 -0.98 4.17
C VAL A 99 16.80 0.51 3.89
N TYR A 100 15.87 1.09 3.12
CA TYR A 100 15.88 2.54 2.89
C TYR A 100 16.02 3.31 4.21
N GLY A 101 16.91 4.31 4.22
CA GLY A 101 17.19 5.08 5.44
C GLY A 101 15.97 5.75 6.07
N GLY A 102 14.94 6.08 5.26
CA GLY A 102 13.64 6.56 5.73
C GLY A 102 12.86 5.48 6.49
N THR A 103 12.82 4.26 5.96
CA THR A 103 12.19 3.09 6.61
C THR A 103 12.88 2.82 7.95
N ARG A 104 14.23 2.81 7.97
CA ARG A 104 14.99 2.60 9.21
C ARG A 104 14.67 3.66 10.26
N ARG A 105 14.65 4.94 9.87
CA ARG A 105 14.29 6.04 10.80
C ARG A 105 12.85 5.90 11.31
N LEU A 106 11.93 5.51 10.44
CA LEU A 106 10.54 5.30 10.82
C LEU A 106 10.43 4.22 11.90
N PHE A 107 11.11 3.09 11.72
CA PHE A 107 11.11 1.98 12.68
C PHE A 107 11.75 2.39 14.02
N THR A 108 12.97 2.95 13.98
CA THR A 108 13.81 3.17 15.17
C THR A 108 13.55 4.49 15.89
N LYS A 109 12.87 5.46 15.26
CA LYS A 109 12.62 6.79 15.87
C LYS A 109 11.16 7.09 16.07
N ALA A 110 10.30 6.69 15.11
CA ALA A 110 8.88 7.00 15.21
C ALA A 110 8.09 5.88 15.91
N PHE A 111 8.27 4.62 15.51
CA PHE A 111 7.45 3.52 16.01
C PHE A 111 7.99 2.87 17.30
N GLU A 112 9.27 2.99 17.58
CA GLU A 112 9.84 2.53 18.85
C GLU A 112 9.19 3.23 20.05
N GLN A 113 8.87 4.52 19.96
CA GLN A 113 8.16 5.26 21.01
C GLN A 113 6.73 4.74 21.27
N PHE A 114 6.13 4.01 20.33
CA PHE A 114 4.85 3.33 20.50
C PHE A 114 5.00 1.90 21.03
N GLY A 115 6.20 1.51 21.45
CA GLY A 115 6.48 0.19 22.00
C GLY A 115 6.63 -0.92 20.97
N ILE A 116 6.83 -0.58 19.70
CA ILE A 116 7.12 -1.54 18.62
C ILE A 116 8.65 -1.61 18.46
N LYS A 117 9.22 -2.80 18.64
CA LYS A 117 10.66 -3.02 18.49
C LYS A 117 11.01 -3.54 17.11
N THR A 118 12.19 -3.20 16.62
CA THR A 118 12.70 -3.71 15.35
C THR A 118 14.08 -4.34 15.55
N SER A 119 14.20 -5.58 15.13
CA SER A 119 15.48 -6.31 15.02
C SER A 119 15.93 -6.34 13.57
N PHE A 120 17.19 -5.97 13.32
CA PHE A 120 17.78 -5.95 11.98
C PHE A 120 18.72 -7.15 11.80
N VAL A 121 18.55 -7.86 10.70
CA VAL A 121 19.34 -9.07 10.36
C VAL A 121 19.96 -8.91 8.99
N PRO A 122 21.25 -9.20 8.80
CA PRO A 122 21.88 -9.14 7.49
C PRO A 122 21.16 -10.02 6.46
N PHE A 123 20.85 -9.44 5.29
CA PHE A 123 20.15 -10.16 4.22
C PHE A 123 20.93 -11.39 3.73
N SER A 124 22.26 -11.31 3.76
CA SER A 124 23.14 -12.44 3.42
C SER A 124 22.95 -13.69 4.28
N LYS A 125 22.29 -13.53 5.43
CA LYS A 125 21.98 -14.59 6.38
C LYS A 125 20.52 -15.06 6.31
N GLY A 126 19.88 -14.95 5.16
CA GLY A 126 18.47 -15.31 4.97
C GLY A 126 18.08 -16.69 5.50
N GLY A 127 19.00 -17.67 5.45
CA GLY A 127 18.79 -18.99 6.06
C GLY A 127 18.73 -18.98 7.60
N GLU A 128 19.22 -17.91 8.25
CA GLU A 128 19.21 -17.77 9.71
C GLU A 128 18.00 -16.95 10.21
N LEU A 129 17.18 -16.42 9.30
CA LEU A 129 16.04 -15.55 9.66
C LEU A 129 15.11 -16.23 10.67
N ALA A 130 14.88 -17.53 10.50
CA ALA A 130 14.06 -18.33 11.41
C ALA A 130 14.56 -18.29 12.87
N ASN A 131 15.87 -18.18 13.08
CA ASN A 131 16.47 -18.14 14.41
C ASN A 131 16.20 -16.82 15.15
N HIS A 132 15.76 -15.78 14.44
CA HIS A 132 15.44 -14.46 14.98
C HIS A 132 13.94 -14.23 15.19
N ILE A 133 13.10 -15.20 14.80
CA ILE A 133 11.65 -15.12 15.00
C ILE A 133 11.32 -15.48 16.45
N SER A 134 10.58 -14.60 17.12
CA SER A 134 10.04 -14.81 18.46
C SER A 134 8.51 -14.85 18.43
N GLU A 135 7.86 -15.16 19.55
CA GLU A 135 6.39 -15.05 19.67
C GLU A 135 5.89 -13.61 19.49
N LYS A 136 6.73 -12.62 19.70
CA LYS A 136 6.44 -11.20 19.52
C LYS A 136 6.61 -10.74 18.08
N THR A 137 7.32 -11.49 17.24
CA THR A 137 7.51 -11.16 15.83
C THR A 137 6.18 -11.26 15.10
N LYS A 138 5.64 -10.12 14.67
CA LYS A 138 4.38 -10.02 13.93
C LYS A 138 4.55 -9.55 12.49
N MET A 139 5.75 -9.06 12.17
CA MET A 139 6.07 -8.56 10.83
C MET A 139 7.50 -8.92 10.45
N ILE A 140 7.66 -9.40 9.23
CA ILE A 140 8.97 -9.51 8.57
C ILE A 140 9.00 -8.47 7.47
N TRP A 141 10.01 -7.60 7.49
CA TRP A 141 10.17 -6.53 6.52
C TRP A 141 11.39 -6.78 5.63
N ILE A 142 11.14 -6.84 4.33
CA ILE A 142 12.17 -7.06 3.31
C ILE A 142 12.04 -6.00 2.23
N GLU A 143 13.13 -5.35 1.89
CA GLU A 143 13.24 -4.48 0.72
C GLU A 143 14.22 -5.10 -0.26
N THR A 144 13.82 -5.22 -1.53
CA THR A 144 14.67 -5.73 -2.60
C THR A 144 14.15 -5.27 -3.97
N PRO A 145 15.00 -4.64 -4.84
CA PRO A 145 16.34 -4.16 -4.51
C PRO A 145 16.34 -3.04 -3.48
N THR A 146 17.47 -2.84 -2.79
CA THR A 146 17.67 -1.74 -1.85
C THR A 146 18.44 -0.58 -2.52
N ASN A 147 18.58 0.55 -1.81
CA ASN A 147 19.40 1.67 -2.26
C ASN A 147 20.88 1.47 -1.87
N PRO A 148 21.82 1.88 -2.72
CA PRO A 148 21.73 2.25 -4.13
C PRO A 148 21.51 1.05 -5.04
#